data_accc7029da8a9b7202004f6c92db4a15
#
_entry.id   accc7029da8a9b7202004f6c92db4a15
#
_cell.length_a   1.000
_cell.length_b   1.000
_cell.length_c   1.000
_cell.angle_alpha   90.00
_cell.angle_beta   90.00
_cell.angle_gamma   90.00
#
_symmetry.space_group_name_H-M   'P 1'
#
loop_
_entity.id
_entity.type
_entity.pdbx_description
1 polymer ?
#
loop_
_entity_poly.entity_id
_entity_poly.type
_entity_poly.pdbx_seq_one_letter_code
_entity_poly.pdbx_strand_id
1 'polypeptide(L)'
;MEFLIRVLIIYYLLINVVAFTAYGIDKRKAMRNQWRIPEFTLITLAFIGGFAGAPLGMLMFHHKTRKLKFRLLIPVAVILHIILIIFIVVTVH
;
A
#
# COMPACT_ATOMS: atom_id res chain seq x y z
N MET A 1 -10.70 15.30 -18.46
CA MET A 1 -10.17 15.31 -17.08
C MET A 1 -10.99 14.48 -16.10
N GLU A 2 -12.32 14.58 -16.16
CA GLU A 2 -13.15 13.78 -15.26
C GLU A 2 -12.95 12.27 -15.45
N PHE A 3 -12.84 11.82 -16.70
CA PHE A 3 -12.58 10.40 -16.97
C PHE A 3 -11.26 9.94 -16.32
N LEU A 4 -10.21 10.74 -16.48
CA LEU A 4 -8.90 10.41 -15.91
C LEU A 4 -8.96 10.35 -14.37
N ILE A 5 -9.65 11.32 -13.76
CA ILE A 5 -9.81 11.36 -12.30
C ILE A 5 -10.56 10.12 -11.83
N ARG A 6 -11.62 9.73 -12.52
CA ARG A 6 -12.39 8.53 -12.15
C ARG A 6 -11.55 7.27 -12.25
N VAL A 7 -10.74 7.17 -13.30
CA VAL A 7 -9.84 6.01 -13.46
C VAL A 7 -8.84 5.96 -12.33
N LEU A 8 -8.25 7.10 -11.95
CA LEU A 8 -7.30 7.16 -10.85
C LEU A 8 -7.93 6.78 -9.51
N ILE A 9 -9.14 7.25 -9.25
CA ILE A 9 -9.84 6.90 -8.02
C ILE A 9 -10.10 5.41 -7.95
N ILE A 10 -10.59 4.81 -9.03
CA ILE A 10 -10.84 3.37 -9.08
C ILE A 10 -9.54 2.60 -8.89
N TYR A 11 -8.46 3.03 -9.56
CA TYR A 11 -7.15 2.41 -9.42
C TYR A 11 -6.68 2.40 -7.96
N TYR A 12 -6.74 3.57 -7.29
CA TYR A 12 -6.28 3.65 -5.92
C TYR A 12 -7.15 2.84 -4.96
N LEU A 13 -8.45 2.81 -5.19
CA LEU A 13 -9.33 1.97 -4.36
C LEU A 13 -8.97 0.50 -4.51
N LEU A 14 -8.81 0.03 -5.74
CA LEU A 14 -8.50 -1.38 -5.99
C LEU A 14 -7.13 -1.76 -5.46
N ILE A 15 -6.10 -0.95 -5.73
CA ILE A 15 -4.75 -1.31 -5.31
C ILE A 15 -4.60 -1.27 -3.78
N ASN A 16 -5.32 -0.40 -3.10
CA ASN A 16 -5.27 -0.36 -1.64
C ASN A 16 -5.99 -1.56 -1.02
N VAL A 17 -7.10 -2.00 -1.61
CA VAL A 17 -7.76 -3.24 -1.19
C VAL A 17 -6.84 -4.43 -1.41
N VAL A 18 -6.18 -4.48 -2.57
CA VAL A 18 -5.22 -5.55 -2.86
C VAL A 18 -4.07 -5.55 -1.85
N ALA A 19 -3.51 -4.38 -1.57
CA ALA A 19 -2.40 -4.25 -0.62
C ALA A 19 -2.82 -4.70 0.77
N PHE A 20 -3.95 -4.21 1.25
CA PHE A 20 -4.48 -4.58 2.58
C PHE A 20 -4.70 -6.10 2.66
N THR A 21 -5.32 -6.67 1.64
CA THR A 21 -5.60 -8.10 1.58
C THR A 21 -4.30 -8.91 1.53
N ALA A 22 -3.32 -8.45 0.75
CA ALA A 22 -2.02 -9.12 0.65
C ALA A 22 -1.32 -9.19 2.00
N TYR A 23 -1.34 -8.09 2.77
CA TYR A 23 -0.75 -8.09 4.11
C TYR A 23 -1.48 -9.06 5.04
N GLY A 24 -2.81 -9.12 4.96
CA GLY A 24 -3.59 -10.06 5.76
C GLY A 24 -3.29 -11.51 5.39
N ILE A 25 -3.21 -11.81 4.09
CA ILE A 25 -2.90 -13.15 3.60
C ILE A 25 -1.49 -13.55 4.03
N ASP A 26 -0.52 -12.64 3.92
CA ASP A 26 0.85 -12.95 4.32
C ASP A 26 0.93 -13.28 5.81
N LYS A 27 0.24 -12.51 6.65
CA LYS A 27 0.20 -12.79 8.07
C LYS A 27 -0.42 -14.17 8.35
N ARG A 28 -1.51 -14.49 7.68
CA ARG A 28 -2.18 -15.76 7.85
C ARG A 28 -1.27 -16.92 7.48
N LYS A 29 -0.56 -16.78 6.36
CA LYS A 29 0.39 -17.80 5.92
C LYS A 29 1.55 -17.94 6.89
N ALA A 30 2.03 -16.82 7.43
CA ALA A 30 3.09 -16.85 8.43
C ALA A 30 2.66 -17.62 9.68
N MET A 31 1.43 -17.43 10.15
CA MET A 31 0.89 -18.13 11.31
C MET A 31 0.72 -19.62 11.08
N ARG A 32 0.53 -20.05 9.84
CA ARG A 32 0.31 -21.45 9.49
C ARG A 32 1.54 -22.13 8.94
N ASN A 33 2.70 -21.47 9.00
CA ASN A 33 3.96 -21.97 8.45
C ASN A 33 3.85 -22.31 6.96
N GLN A 34 3.02 -21.56 6.22
CA GLN A 34 2.89 -21.74 4.79
C GLN A 34 3.86 -20.80 4.06
N TRP A 35 4.00 -21.01 2.74
CA TRP A 35 4.81 -20.13 1.92
C TRP A 35 4.27 -18.70 2.00
N ARG A 36 5.18 -17.77 2.28
CA ARG A 36 4.79 -16.37 2.52
C ARG A 36 4.95 -15.53 1.26
N ILE A 37 4.17 -14.45 1.19
CA ILE A 37 4.34 -13.46 0.13
C ILE A 37 5.69 -12.78 0.32
N PRO A 38 6.51 -12.65 -0.75
CA PRO A 38 7.81 -11.98 -0.62
C PRO A 38 7.67 -10.55 -0.12
N GLU A 39 8.61 -10.12 0.72
CA GLU A 39 8.61 -8.76 1.25
C GLU A 39 8.66 -7.71 0.13
N PHE A 40 9.42 -8.00 -0.93
CA PHE A 40 9.50 -7.11 -2.08
C PHE A 40 8.11 -6.84 -2.67
N THR A 41 7.26 -7.87 -2.77
CA THR A 41 5.91 -7.73 -3.30
C THR A 41 5.08 -6.80 -2.42
N LEU A 42 5.14 -6.97 -1.11
CA LEU A 42 4.37 -6.13 -0.17
C LEU A 42 4.80 -4.67 -0.25
N ILE A 43 6.10 -4.43 -0.30
CA ILE A 43 6.64 -3.07 -0.41
C ILE A 43 6.28 -2.45 -1.76
N THR A 44 6.39 -3.24 -2.83
CA THR A 44 6.04 -2.77 -4.17
C THR A 44 4.58 -2.34 -4.25
N LEU A 45 3.67 -3.09 -3.63
CA LEU A 45 2.26 -2.72 -3.59
C LEU A 45 2.06 -1.34 -2.97
N ALA A 46 2.80 -1.02 -1.90
CA ALA A 46 2.72 0.30 -1.29
C ALA A 46 3.19 1.39 -2.25
N PHE A 47 4.27 1.15 -2.99
CA PHE A 47 4.84 2.15 -3.88
C PHE A 47 4.03 2.34 -5.16
N ILE A 48 3.34 1.32 -5.65
CA ILE A 48 2.53 1.44 -6.87
C ILE A 48 1.12 1.99 -6.62
N GLY A 49 0.82 2.35 -5.38
CA GLY A 49 -0.46 2.97 -5.07
C GLY A 49 -1.13 2.50 -3.79
N GLY A 50 -0.63 1.44 -3.17
CA GLY A 50 -1.21 0.91 -1.95
C GLY A 50 -0.81 1.68 -0.69
N PHE A 51 -0.72 3.01 -0.79
CA PHE A 51 -0.18 3.84 0.27
C PHE A 51 -1.07 3.89 1.51
N ALA A 52 -2.33 3.56 1.40
CA ALA A 52 -3.24 3.49 2.54
C ALA A 52 -3.45 2.04 2.98
N GLY A 53 -3.61 1.12 2.02
CA GLY A 53 -3.84 -0.29 2.32
C GLY A 53 -2.68 -0.96 3.01
N ALA A 54 -1.44 -0.66 2.59
CA ALA A 54 -0.26 -1.28 3.18
C ALA A 54 -0.08 -0.88 4.66
N PRO A 55 -0.04 0.42 5.03
CA PRO A 55 0.09 0.77 6.44
C PRO A 55 -1.09 0.33 7.28
N LEU A 56 -2.33 0.38 6.73
CA LEU A 56 -3.49 -0.13 7.46
C LEU A 56 -3.38 -1.63 7.71
N GLY A 57 -2.90 -2.38 6.70
CA GLY A 57 -2.69 -3.80 6.87
C GLY A 57 -1.64 -4.10 7.93
N MET A 58 -0.56 -3.34 7.96
CA MET A 58 0.47 -3.50 8.97
C MET A 58 -0.09 -3.26 10.38
N LEU A 59 -0.87 -2.21 10.55
CA LEU A 59 -1.43 -1.86 11.85
C LEU A 59 -2.50 -2.83 12.31
N MET A 60 -3.44 -3.17 11.42
CA MET A 60 -4.58 -3.99 11.80
C MET A 60 -4.20 -5.46 12.03
N PHE A 61 -3.23 -5.96 11.29
CA PHE A 61 -2.79 -7.34 11.42
C PHE A 61 -1.55 -7.47 12.28
N HIS A 62 -1.01 -6.35 12.80
CA HIS A 62 0.24 -6.33 13.58
C HIS A 62 1.35 -7.08 12.85
N HIS A 63 1.43 -6.85 11.52
CA HIS A 63 2.29 -7.63 10.66
C HIS A 63 3.40 -6.75 10.08
N LYS A 64 4.64 -7.24 10.14
CA LYS A 64 5.82 -6.57 9.58
C LYS A 64 6.21 -5.26 10.30
N THR A 65 5.48 -4.86 11.33
CA THR A 65 5.75 -3.59 12.02
C THR A 65 7.09 -3.54 12.71
N ARG A 66 7.68 -4.69 13.03
CA ARG A 66 8.98 -4.76 13.71
C ARG A 66 10.17 -4.75 12.76
N LYS A 67 9.94 -4.98 11.46
CA LYS A 67 11.03 -4.99 10.48
C LYS A 67 11.37 -3.57 10.07
N LEU A 68 12.63 -3.20 10.20
CA LEU A 68 13.10 -1.85 9.89
C LEU A 68 12.76 -1.46 8.45
N LYS A 69 12.91 -2.41 7.51
CA LYS A 69 12.61 -2.17 6.11
C LYS A 69 11.20 -1.61 5.92
N PHE A 70 10.20 -2.23 6.56
CA PHE A 70 8.82 -1.79 6.45
C PHE A 70 8.57 -0.50 7.19
N ARG A 71 9.21 -0.32 8.35
CA ARG A 71 9.06 0.90 9.15
C ARG A 71 9.61 2.14 8.44
N LEU A 72 10.59 1.97 7.58
CA LEU A 72 11.19 3.07 6.83
C LEU A 72 10.55 3.26 5.46
N LEU A 73 10.34 2.18 4.73
CA LEU A 73 9.89 2.27 3.34
C LEU A 73 8.40 2.56 3.20
N ILE A 74 7.56 2.03 4.08
CA ILE A 74 6.12 2.28 3.97
C ILE A 74 5.78 3.75 4.22
N PRO A 75 6.31 4.41 5.27
CA PRO A 75 6.09 5.86 5.42
C PRO A 75 6.61 6.66 4.23
N VAL A 76 7.74 6.26 3.65
CA VAL A 76 8.26 6.93 2.45
C VAL A 76 7.27 6.82 1.30
N ALA A 77 6.68 5.63 1.09
CA ALA A 77 5.69 5.43 0.05
C ALA A 77 4.45 6.31 0.29
N VAL A 78 3.99 6.40 1.53
CA VAL A 78 2.86 7.24 1.88
C VAL A 78 3.14 8.70 1.54
N ILE A 79 4.30 9.20 1.94
CA ILE A 79 4.69 10.59 1.70
C ILE A 79 4.77 10.86 0.20
N LEU A 80 5.39 9.96 -0.56
CA LEU A 80 5.52 10.12 -2.01
C LEU A 80 4.16 10.20 -2.69
N HIS A 81 3.21 9.35 -2.30
CA HIS A 81 1.89 9.37 -2.89
C HIS A 81 1.08 10.60 -2.49
N ILE A 82 1.24 11.08 -1.26
CA ILE A 82 0.59 12.32 -0.83
C ILE A 82 1.10 13.50 -1.66
N ILE A 83 2.41 13.58 -1.85
CA ILE A 83 3.02 14.64 -2.67
C ILE A 83 2.49 14.55 -4.10
N LEU A 84 2.46 13.36 -4.66
CA LEU A 84 1.96 13.15 -6.02
C LEU A 84 0.51 13.59 -6.18
N ILE A 85 -0.33 13.22 -5.22
CA ILE A 85 -1.76 13.57 -5.25
C ILE A 85 -1.92 15.08 -5.16
N ILE A 86 -1.19 15.74 -4.26
CA ILE A 86 -1.24 17.20 -4.13
C ILE A 86 -0.80 17.85 -5.44
N PHE A 87 0.28 17.36 -6.04
CA PHE A 87 0.78 17.89 -7.32
C PHE A 87 -0.29 17.77 -8.41
N ILE A 88 -0.94 16.63 -8.51
CA ILE A 88 -1.98 16.40 -9.52
C ILE A 88 -3.16 17.36 -9.29
N VAL A 89 -3.63 17.47 -8.05
CA VAL A 89 -4.77 18.32 -7.72
C VAL A 89 -4.46 19.78 -8.05
N VAL A 90 -3.29 20.26 -7.67
CA VAL A 90 -2.89 21.65 -7.92
C VAL A 90 -2.74 21.90 -9.43
N THR A 91 -2.22 20.95 -10.17
CA THR A 91 -2.01 21.11 -11.61
C THR A 91 -3.33 21.08 -12.38
N VAL A 92 -4.29 20.24 -11.93
CA VAL A 92 -5.60 20.11 -12.59
C VAL A 92 -6.48 21.33 -12.32
N HIS A 93 -6.33 21.95 -11.16
CA HIS A 93 -7.07 23.17 -10.81
C HIS A 93 -6.33 24.39 -11.30
#